data_e517f62767a3234dcba00d8143254ca2
#
_entry.id   e517f62767a3234dcba00d8143254ca2
#
_cell.length_a   1.000
_cell.length_b   1.000
_cell.length_c   1.000
_cell.angle_alpha   90.00
_cell.angle_beta   90.00
_cell.angle_gamma   90.00
#
_symmetry.space_group_name_H-M   'P 1'
#
loop_
_entity.id
_entity.type
_entity.pdbx_description
1 polymer ?
#
loop_
_entity_poly.entity_id
_entity_poly.type
_entity_poly.pdbx_seq_one_letter_code
_entity_poly.pdbx_strand_id
1 'polypeptide(L)'
;LFRRGFVTDLAQYRGTCINSTEGGAYIEGTTLMTLKESIDKYCTRPIATLDLIKKHLRYPTEGDITREWRNFRKIILETRKEVEGVIDYCDKGEKLVRDFEERLERESFSQVEDFLARFPDADLDKIHGEMTMARSKIITFGKYFALYLMHIVQMIIVKFEMDFNELPTLCQDPKRCKLQAIKLMKRWFPTIGDVCRLSLK
;
A
#
# COMPACT_ATOMS: atom_id res chain seq x y z
N LEU A 1 -5.02 -10.77 14.91
CA LEU A 1 -5.53 -10.52 13.54
C LEU A 1 -5.68 -11.82 12.76
N PHE A 2 -4.64 -12.64 12.59
CA PHE A 2 -4.67 -13.89 11.81
C PHE A 2 -5.76 -14.87 12.25
N ARG A 3 -5.90 -15.14 13.57
CA ARG A 3 -6.92 -16.06 14.09
C ARG A 3 -8.34 -15.67 13.67
N ARG A 4 -8.68 -14.37 13.69
CA ARG A 4 -10.02 -13.91 13.29
C ARG A 4 -10.28 -14.14 11.80
N GLY A 5 -9.29 -13.94 10.94
CA GLY A 5 -9.39 -14.27 9.51
C GLY A 5 -9.71 -15.75 9.30
N PHE A 6 -8.94 -16.65 9.92
CA PHE A 6 -9.17 -18.09 9.83
C PHE A 6 -10.57 -18.50 10.30
N VAL A 7 -11.05 -17.98 11.44
CA VAL A 7 -12.39 -18.30 11.95
C VAL A 7 -13.48 -17.82 10.98
N THR A 8 -13.30 -16.65 10.36
CA THR A 8 -14.25 -16.13 9.37
C THR A 8 -14.27 -17.00 8.11
N ASP A 9 -13.11 -17.44 7.62
CA ASP A 9 -13.00 -18.30 6.44
C ASP A 9 -13.58 -19.70 6.72
N LEU A 10 -13.32 -20.26 7.91
CA LEU A 10 -13.86 -21.54 8.35
C LEU A 10 -15.39 -21.54 8.46
N ALA A 11 -16.00 -20.43 8.84
CA ALA A 11 -17.46 -20.31 8.91
C ALA A 11 -18.13 -20.49 7.53
N GLN A 12 -17.42 -20.26 6.44
CA GLN A 12 -17.88 -20.43 5.07
C GLN A 12 -17.41 -21.76 4.43
N TYR A 13 -16.47 -22.45 5.07
CA TYR A 13 -15.89 -23.67 4.55
C TYR A 13 -16.77 -24.89 4.87
N ARG A 14 -17.13 -25.66 3.85
CA ARG A 14 -18.01 -26.85 3.99
C ARG A 14 -17.26 -28.16 4.21
N GLY A 15 -15.95 -28.14 4.24
CA GLY A 15 -15.11 -29.30 4.48
C GLY A 15 -14.70 -29.46 5.95
N THR A 16 -13.85 -30.46 6.22
CA THR A 16 -13.23 -30.65 7.53
C THR A 16 -11.89 -29.94 7.59
N CYS A 17 -11.72 -29.02 8.53
CA CYS A 17 -10.44 -28.39 8.80
C CYS A 17 -9.86 -28.98 10.07
N ILE A 18 -8.61 -29.46 10.01
CA ILE A 18 -7.94 -30.11 11.13
C ILE A 18 -6.82 -29.22 11.61
N ASN A 19 -6.76 -29.01 12.91
CA ASN A 19 -5.65 -28.34 13.57
C ASN A 19 -4.74 -29.39 14.20
N SER A 20 -3.61 -29.66 13.57
CA SER A 20 -2.59 -30.62 14.00
C SER A 20 -1.32 -29.95 14.52
N THR A 21 -1.41 -28.75 15.06
CA THR A 21 -0.23 -27.98 15.53
C THR A 21 0.32 -28.41 16.89
N GLU A 22 -0.31 -29.39 17.55
CA GLU A 22 0.19 -30.06 18.78
C GLU A 22 0.81 -29.11 19.81
N GLY A 23 0.06 -28.09 20.24
CA GLY A 23 0.53 -27.07 21.19
C GLY A 23 0.45 -25.65 20.67
N GLY A 24 -0.03 -25.46 19.44
CA GLY A 24 -0.34 -24.15 18.86
C GLY A 24 -1.66 -23.55 19.35
N ALA A 25 -2.01 -22.40 18.81
CA ALA A 25 -3.24 -21.70 19.15
C ALA A 25 -4.49 -22.50 18.74
N TYR A 26 -5.48 -22.57 19.62
CA TYR A 26 -6.79 -23.09 19.26
C TYR A 26 -7.47 -22.16 18.24
N ILE A 27 -7.96 -22.77 17.16
CA ILE A 27 -8.74 -22.09 16.12
C ILE A 27 -10.16 -22.66 16.15
N GLU A 28 -11.12 -21.83 16.47
CA GLU A 28 -12.54 -22.19 16.49
C GLU A 28 -13.01 -22.65 15.11
N GLY A 29 -13.81 -23.73 15.09
CA GLY A 29 -14.27 -24.35 13.84
C GLY A 29 -13.32 -25.43 13.29
N THR A 30 -12.19 -25.70 13.94
CA THR A 30 -11.29 -26.80 13.57
C THR A 30 -11.48 -28.03 14.45
N THR A 31 -11.21 -29.21 13.89
CA THR A 31 -11.08 -30.45 14.65
C THR A 31 -9.64 -30.59 15.14
N LEU A 32 -9.46 -30.73 16.46
CA LEU A 32 -8.13 -31.01 17.03
C LEU A 32 -7.77 -32.48 16.82
N MET A 33 -6.64 -32.72 16.24
CA MET A 33 -6.13 -34.07 15.97
C MET A 33 -4.61 -34.01 15.86
N THR A 34 -3.90 -35.02 16.38
CA THR A 34 -2.44 -35.07 16.19
C THR A 34 -2.12 -35.24 14.68
N LEU A 35 -0.92 -34.82 14.30
CA LEU A 35 -0.48 -35.00 12.91
C LEU A 35 -0.48 -36.48 12.52
N LYS A 36 -0.07 -37.37 13.44
CA LYS A 36 -0.09 -38.81 13.21
C LYS A 36 -1.50 -39.33 12.97
N GLU A 37 -2.47 -39.00 13.85
CA GLU A 37 -3.87 -39.41 13.66
C GLU A 37 -4.46 -38.87 12.36
N SER A 38 -4.11 -37.64 11.99
CA SER A 38 -4.55 -37.03 10.74
C SER A 38 -4.03 -37.78 9.52
N ILE A 39 -2.75 -38.15 9.53
CA ILE A 39 -2.11 -38.95 8.48
C ILE A 39 -2.77 -40.33 8.41
N ASP A 40 -2.87 -41.03 9.53
CA ASP A 40 -3.43 -42.37 9.59
C ASP A 40 -4.88 -42.41 9.11
N LYS A 41 -5.66 -41.37 9.39
CA LYS A 41 -7.08 -41.29 9.01
C LYS A 41 -7.33 -40.84 7.58
N TYR A 42 -6.57 -39.85 7.10
CA TYR A 42 -6.89 -39.21 5.82
C TYR A 42 -5.88 -39.52 4.70
N CYS A 43 -4.65 -39.93 5.03
CA CYS A 43 -3.63 -40.27 4.05
C CYS A 43 -3.59 -41.81 3.80
N THR A 44 -4.74 -42.40 3.62
CA THR A 44 -4.88 -43.91 3.51
C THR A 44 -4.50 -44.48 2.15
N ARG A 45 -4.30 -43.64 1.16
CA ARG A 45 -3.98 -44.12 -0.22
C ARG A 45 -2.64 -43.58 -0.65
N PRO A 46 -1.74 -44.42 -1.15
CA PRO A 46 -0.53 -43.97 -1.81
C PRO A 46 -0.90 -43.17 -3.06
N ILE A 47 -0.37 -41.94 -3.17
CA ILE A 47 -0.52 -41.12 -4.36
C ILE A 47 0.79 -41.15 -5.12
N ALA A 48 0.75 -41.56 -6.38
CA ALA A 48 1.90 -41.52 -7.31
C ALA A 48 2.15 -40.05 -7.72
N THR A 49 2.55 -39.20 -6.75
CA THR A 49 2.65 -37.76 -6.92
C THR A 49 3.58 -37.39 -8.07
N LEU A 50 4.72 -38.08 -8.21
CA LEU A 50 5.67 -37.78 -9.28
C LEU A 50 5.07 -38.09 -10.67
N ASP A 51 4.30 -39.17 -10.79
CA ASP A 51 3.67 -39.53 -12.05
C ASP A 51 2.53 -38.57 -12.41
N LEU A 52 1.76 -38.13 -11.40
CA LEU A 52 0.75 -37.11 -11.58
C LEU A 52 1.38 -35.76 -11.99
N ILE A 53 2.47 -35.34 -11.33
CA ILE A 53 3.20 -34.12 -11.70
C ILE A 53 3.72 -34.24 -13.14
N LYS A 54 4.40 -35.35 -13.50
CA LYS A 54 4.93 -35.57 -14.86
C LYS A 54 3.81 -35.57 -15.91
N LYS A 55 2.66 -36.18 -15.60
CA LYS A 55 1.50 -36.22 -16.49
C LYS A 55 0.90 -34.86 -16.78
N HIS A 56 0.93 -33.96 -15.79
CA HIS A 56 0.34 -32.62 -15.90
C HIS A 56 1.37 -31.52 -16.15
N LEU A 57 2.66 -31.84 -16.03
CA LEU A 57 3.73 -30.91 -16.33
C LEU A 57 3.77 -30.64 -17.84
N ARG A 58 3.48 -29.40 -18.20
CA ARG A 58 3.62 -28.96 -19.60
C ARG A 58 4.87 -28.10 -19.68
N TYR A 59 5.80 -28.50 -20.49
CA TYR A 59 6.94 -27.69 -20.85
C TYR A 59 6.48 -26.60 -21.83
N PRO A 60 6.85 -25.33 -21.63
CA PRO A 60 6.48 -24.27 -22.55
C PRO A 60 7.13 -24.50 -23.91
N THR A 61 6.36 -24.30 -24.98
CA THR A 61 6.90 -24.24 -26.34
C THR A 61 7.63 -22.93 -26.58
N GLU A 62 8.44 -22.83 -27.65
CA GLU A 62 9.07 -21.54 -28.03
C GLU A 62 8.02 -20.44 -28.26
N GLY A 63 6.86 -20.80 -28.81
CA GLY A 63 5.74 -19.88 -28.99
C GLY A 63 5.17 -19.37 -27.65
N ASP A 64 5.08 -20.23 -26.64
CA ASP A 64 4.64 -19.86 -25.30
C ASP A 64 5.66 -18.91 -24.66
N ILE A 65 6.94 -19.24 -24.74
CA ILE A 65 8.03 -18.39 -24.21
C ILE A 65 8.00 -17.01 -24.88
N THR A 66 7.88 -16.96 -26.20
CA THR A 66 7.82 -15.71 -26.95
C THR A 66 6.61 -14.87 -26.58
N ARG A 67 5.45 -15.52 -26.38
CA ARG A 67 4.22 -14.85 -25.93
C ARG A 67 4.40 -14.25 -24.53
N GLU A 68 4.95 -15.02 -23.59
CA GLU A 68 5.14 -14.58 -22.23
C GLU A 68 6.18 -13.45 -22.14
N TRP A 69 7.26 -13.50 -22.91
CA TRP A 69 8.20 -12.39 -23.03
C TRP A 69 7.57 -11.10 -23.55
N ARG A 70 6.68 -11.22 -24.52
CA ARG A 70 5.92 -10.07 -25.04
C ARG A 70 4.99 -9.48 -23.98
N ASN A 71 4.27 -10.35 -23.26
CA ASN A 71 3.40 -9.94 -22.15
C ASN A 71 4.20 -9.28 -21.03
N PHE A 72 5.33 -9.86 -20.64
CA PHE A 72 6.21 -9.33 -19.62
C PHE A 72 6.74 -7.94 -19.99
N ARG A 73 7.22 -7.80 -21.22
CA ARG A 73 7.67 -6.48 -21.74
C ARG A 73 6.54 -5.45 -21.70
N LYS A 74 5.34 -5.82 -22.09
CA LYS A 74 4.17 -4.93 -22.02
C LYS A 74 3.92 -4.46 -20.58
N ILE A 75 3.91 -5.40 -19.62
CA ILE A 75 3.70 -5.10 -18.20
C ILE A 75 4.78 -4.12 -17.69
N ILE A 76 6.05 -4.36 -18.01
CA ILE A 76 7.15 -3.46 -17.61
C ILE A 76 6.93 -2.04 -18.15
N LEU A 77 6.58 -1.91 -19.44
CA LEU A 77 6.37 -0.60 -20.06
C LEU A 77 5.16 0.13 -19.45
N GLU A 78 4.08 -0.59 -19.15
CA GLU A 78 2.91 -0.01 -18.49
C GLU A 78 3.21 0.38 -17.04
N THR A 79 3.94 -0.48 -16.31
CA THR A 79 4.41 -0.17 -14.93
C THR A 79 5.27 1.09 -14.93
N ARG A 80 6.23 1.19 -15.85
CA ARG A 80 7.10 2.36 -15.99
C ARG A 80 6.28 3.63 -16.20
N LYS A 81 5.32 3.60 -17.12
CA LYS A 81 4.43 4.74 -17.40
C LYS A 81 3.61 5.14 -16.16
N GLU A 82 3.12 4.18 -15.40
CA GLU A 82 2.40 4.46 -14.16
C GLU A 82 3.32 5.11 -13.12
N VAL A 83 4.55 4.61 -12.96
CA VAL A 83 5.54 5.19 -12.03
C VAL A 83 5.92 6.62 -12.43
N GLU A 84 6.13 6.88 -13.72
CA GLU A 84 6.37 8.22 -14.24
C GLU A 84 5.19 9.16 -13.90
N GLY A 85 3.94 8.68 -14.03
CA GLY A 85 2.76 9.44 -13.63
C GLY A 85 2.68 9.72 -12.12
N VAL A 86 3.12 8.79 -11.27
CA VAL A 86 3.24 9.03 -9.82
C VAL A 86 4.28 10.10 -9.52
N ILE A 87 5.44 10.06 -10.19
CA ILE A 87 6.49 11.09 -10.07
C ILE A 87 5.94 12.45 -10.43
N ASP A 88 5.19 12.57 -11.53
CA ASP A 88 4.56 13.84 -11.94
C ASP A 88 3.64 14.42 -10.86
N TYR A 89 2.87 13.58 -10.16
CA TYR A 89 2.05 14.03 -9.04
C TYR A 89 2.87 14.41 -7.80
N CYS A 90 3.98 13.71 -7.54
CA CYS A 90 4.92 14.08 -6.48
C CYS A 90 5.54 15.46 -6.78
N ASP A 91 6.03 15.68 -8.00
CA ASP A 91 6.63 16.95 -8.43
C ASP A 91 5.62 18.12 -8.33
N LYS A 92 4.36 17.88 -8.70
CA LYS A 92 3.27 18.86 -8.51
C LYS A 92 3.03 19.17 -7.03
N GLY A 93 3.02 18.14 -6.18
CA GLY A 93 2.86 18.30 -4.74
C GLY A 93 4.03 19.08 -4.12
N GLU A 94 5.27 18.76 -4.49
CA GLU A 94 6.47 19.48 -4.06
C GLU A 94 6.44 20.96 -4.49
N LYS A 95 5.97 21.23 -5.71
CA LYS A 95 5.80 22.60 -6.20
C LYS A 95 4.78 23.35 -5.35
N LEU A 96 3.60 22.77 -5.07
CA LEU A 96 2.58 23.40 -4.24
C LEU A 96 3.11 23.73 -2.82
N VAL A 97 3.91 22.85 -2.25
CA VAL A 97 4.55 23.10 -0.94
C VAL A 97 5.52 24.26 -1.04
N ARG A 98 6.37 24.29 -2.05
CA ARG A 98 7.34 25.37 -2.26
C ARG A 98 6.66 26.73 -2.48
N ASP A 99 5.66 26.78 -3.36
CA ASP A 99 4.89 28.00 -3.63
C ASP A 99 4.22 28.53 -2.34
N PHE A 100 3.76 27.63 -1.46
CA PHE A 100 3.22 27.99 -0.16
C PHE A 100 4.29 28.54 0.78
N GLU A 101 5.46 27.92 0.85
CA GLU A 101 6.58 28.40 1.69
C GLU A 101 7.09 29.77 1.22
N GLU A 102 7.26 29.97 -0.07
CA GLU A 102 7.62 31.26 -0.64
C GLU A 102 6.60 32.37 -0.32
N ARG A 103 5.31 32.00 -0.28
CA ARG A 103 4.26 32.93 0.15
C ARG A 103 4.39 33.27 1.64
N LEU A 104 4.64 32.29 2.51
CA LEU A 104 4.85 32.53 3.93
C LEU A 104 6.05 33.46 4.18
N GLU A 105 7.15 33.28 3.46
CA GLU A 105 8.32 34.13 3.55
C GLU A 105 8.02 35.59 3.12
N ARG A 106 7.31 35.75 2.01
CA ARG A 106 6.92 37.10 1.52
C ARG A 106 5.99 37.84 2.47
N GLU A 107 5.05 37.14 3.11
CA GLU A 107 4.12 37.72 4.07
C GLU A 107 4.74 37.93 5.48
N SER A 108 5.99 37.44 5.67
CA SER A 108 6.83 37.67 6.87
C SER A 108 6.11 37.37 8.20
N PHE A 109 5.53 36.16 8.30
CA PHE A 109 4.93 35.69 9.54
C PHE A 109 6.02 35.43 10.60
N SER A 110 5.93 36.10 11.74
CA SER A 110 6.94 35.99 12.81
C SER A 110 6.80 34.69 13.61
N GLN A 111 5.57 34.22 13.80
CA GLN A 111 5.23 33.00 14.56
C GLN A 111 3.98 32.33 14.01
N VAL A 112 3.71 31.08 14.45
CA VAL A 112 2.53 30.30 14.04
C VAL A 112 1.23 31.02 14.40
N GLU A 113 1.16 31.67 15.53
CA GLU A 113 0.00 32.43 16.02
C GLU A 113 -0.33 33.61 15.09
N ASP A 114 0.69 34.33 14.62
CA ASP A 114 0.54 35.41 13.63
C ASP A 114 0.00 34.86 12.29
N PHE A 115 0.52 33.74 11.84
CA PHE A 115 -0.03 33.04 10.67
C PHE A 115 -1.51 32.66 10.88
N LEU A 116 -1.85 32.04 12.01
CA LEU A 116 -3.21 31.61 12.30
C LEU A 116 -4.19 32.79 12.33
N ALA A 117 -3.75 33.96 12.81
CA ALA A 117 -4.58 35.16 12.86
C ALA A 117 -4.75 35.85 11.49
N ARG A 118 -3.72 35.91 10.67
CA ARG A 118 -3.67 36.78 9.48
C ARG A 118 -3.85 36.04 8.16
N PHE A 119 -3.43 34.77 8.04
CA PHE A 119 -3.53 34.03 6.76
C PHE A 119 -5.00 33.73 6.44
N PRO A 120 -5.49 34.00 5.22
CA PRO A 120 -6.90 33.75 4.85
C PRO A 120 -7.26 32.25 4.88
N ASP A 121 -8.38 31.90 5.52
CA ASP A 121 -8.82 30.51 5.63
C ASP A 121 -9.14 29.91 4.26
N ALA A 122 -9.80 30.67 3.37
CA ALA A 122 -10.13 30.22 2.03
C ALA A 122 -8.88 29.86 1.20
N ASP A 123 -7.79 30.60 1.36
CA ASP A 123 -6.53 30.34 0.66
C ASP A 123 -5.86 29.09 1.21
N LEU A 124 -5.85 28.92 2.54
CA LEU A 124 -5.32 27.73 3.18
C LEU A 124 -6.11 26.48 2.79
N ASP A 125 -7.44 26.58 2.71
CA ASP A 125 -8.32 25.50 2.29
C ASP A 125 -8.06 25.09 0.84
N LYS A 126 -7.87 26.06 -0.03
CA LYS A 126 -7.52 25.81 -1.43
C LYS A 126 -6.18 25.07 -1.55
N ILE A 127 -5.13 25.60 -0.91
CA ILE A 127 -3.79 25.02 -0.96
C ILE A 127 -3.78 23.61 -0.37
N HIS A 128 -4.37 23.43 0.81
CA HIS A 128 -4.48 22.12 1.46
C HIS A 128 -5.30 21.14 0.61
N GLY A 129 -6.39 21.60 -0.02
CA GLY A 129 -7.22 20.80 -0.91
C GLY A 129 -6.47 20.31 -2.16
N GLU A 130 -5.72 21.19 -2.81
CA GLU A 130 -4.90 20.85 -3.98
C GLU A 130 -3.81 19.82 -3.65
N MET A 131 -3.12 19.98 -2.53
CA MET A 131 -2.11 19.02 -2.04
C MET A 131 -2.75 17.67 -1.67
N THR A 132 -3.91 17.69 -1.00
CA THR A 132 -4.65 16.47 -0.65
C THR A 132 -5.12 15.73 -1.89
N MET A 133 -5.55 16.45 -2.92
CA MET A 133 -5.92 15.86 -4.20
C MET A 133 -4.71 15.20 -4.88
N ALA A 134 -3.57 15.86 -4.93
CA ALA A 134 -2.34 15.29 -5.49
C ALA A 134 -1.95 14.00 -4.75
N ARG A 135 -1.97 14.00 -3.41
CA ARG A 135 -1.71 12.83 -2.57
C ARG A 135 -2.69 11.68 -2.86
N SER A 136 -3.99 11.98 -2.92
CA SER A 136 -5.02 10.98 -3.21
C SER A 136 -4.81 10.32 -4.58
N LYS A 137 -4.43 11.09 -5.59
CA LYS A 137 -4.10 10.56 -6.93
C LYS A 137 -2.93 9.57 -6.88
N ILE A 138 -1.91 9.83 -6.09
CA ILE A 138 -0.75 8.94 -5.92
C ILE A 138 -1.17 7.62 -5.27
N ILE A 139 -1.96 7.67 -4.19
CA ILE A 139 -2.40 6.46 -3.46
C ILE A 139 -3.31 5.57 -4.33
N THR A 140 -4.11 6.17 -5.21
CA THR A 140 -5.05 5.45 -6.09
C THR A 140 -4.50 5.21 -7.50
N PHE A 141 -3.21 5.48 -7.72
CA PHE A 141 -2.62 5.46 -9.05
C PHE A 141 -2.35 4.03 -9.53
N GLY A 142 -2.89 3.71 -10.70
CA GLY A 142 -2.52 2.57 -11.53
C GLY A 142 -2.65 1.16 -10.93
N LYS A 143 -2.85 0.20 -11.81
CA LYS A 143 -2.94 -1.23 -11.47
C LYS A 143 -1.56 -1.82 -11.16
N TYR A 144 -0.58 -1.50 -11.98
CA TYR A 144 0.75 -2.10 -11.89
C TYR A 144 1.60 -1.46 -10.81
N PHE A 145 1.45 -0.14 -10.59
CA PHE A 145 2.02 0.53 -9.43
C PHE A 145 1.55 -0.14 -8.13
N ALA A 146 0.23 -0.39 -8.00
CA ALA A 146 -0.34 -1.04 -6.84
C ALA A 146 0.18 -2.48 -6.65
N LEU A 147 0.38 -3.24 -7.73
CA LEU A 147 0.83 -4.64 -7.65
C LEU A 147 2.32 -4.78 -7.34
N TYR A 148 3.18 -3.93 -7.89
CA TYR A 148 4.62 -4.14 -7.86
C TYR A 148 5.37 -3.17 -6.96
N LEU A 149 4.96 -1.90 -6.89
CA LEU A 149 5.66 -0.87 -6.14
C LEU A 149 4.98 -0.51 -4.82
N MET A 150 3.67 -0.70 -4.70
CA MET A 150 2.97 -0.41 -3.46
C MET A 150 3.57 -1.17 -2.27
N HIS A 151 4.02 -2.41 -2.46
CA HIS A 151 4.67 -3.18 -1.39
C HIS A 151 5.96 -2.51 -0.87
N ILE A 152 6.72 -1.84 -1.75
CA ILE A 152 7.96 -1.14 -1.37
C ILE A 152 7.62 0.13 -0.61
N VAL A 153 6.64 0.89 -1.08
CA VAL A 153 6.26 2.19 -0.48
C VAL A 153 5.22 2.04 0.63
N GLN A 154 4.58 0.87 0.77
CA GLN A 154 3.47 0.66 1.71
C GLN A 154 3.80 1.04 3.14
N MET A 155 4.96 0.67 3.64
CA MET A 155 5.38 1.01 5.01
C MET A 155 5.52 2.52 5.20
N ILE A 156 6.00 3.21 4.18
CA ILE A 156 6.14 4.67 4.17
C ILE A 156 4.75 5.30 4.17
N ILE A 157 3.87 4.86 3.26
CA ILE A 157 2.50 5.36 3.15
C ILE A 157 1.75 5.13 4.47
N VAL A 158 1.79 3.91 5.03
CA VAL A 158 1.12 3.59 6.30
C VAL A 158 1.60 4.48 7.42
N LYS A 159 2.91 4.72 7.55
CA LYS A 159 3.45 5.61 8.58
C LYS A 159 2.91 7.03 8.44
N PHE A 160 2.92 7.58 7.24
CA PHE A 160 2.38 8.93 7.01
C PHE A 160 0.85 8.99 7.18
N GLU A 161 0.10 7.95 6.78
CA GLU A 161 -1.35 7.88 7.01
C GLU A 161 -1.67 7.85 8.52
N MET A 162 -0.88 7.16 9.33
CA MET A 162 -1.02 7.21 10.79
C MET A 162 -0.80 8.64 11.30
N ASP A 163 0.30 9.30 10.87
CA ASP A 163 0.61 10.67 11.27
C ASP A 163 -0.52 11.65 10.85
N PHE A 164 -1.08 11.51 9.63
CA PHE A 164 -2.22 12.32 9.17
C PHE A 164 -3.49 12.07 10.00
N ASN A 165 -3.78 10.80 10.34
CA ASN A 165 -4.97 10.45 11.11
C ASN A 165 -4.89 10.87 12.58
N GLU A 166 -3.69 11.07 13.12
CA GLU A 166 -3.49 11.59 14.48
C GLU A 166 -3.67 13.11 14.57
N LEU A 167 -3.52 13.85 13.45
CA LEU A 167 -3.60 15.32 13.46
C LEU A 167 -4.87 15.89 14.11
N PRO A 168 -6.10 15.37 13.84
CA PRO A 168 -7.31 15.90 14.47
C PRO A 168 -7.35 15.72 15.98
N THR A 169 -6.64 14.73 16.53
CA THR A 169 -6.54 14.51 17.99
C THR A 169 -5.50 15.40 18.63
N LEU A 170 -4.45 15.77 17.87
CA LEU A 170 -3.35 16.61 18.36
C LEU A 170 -3.63 18.11 18.20
N CYS A 171 -4.47 18.49 17.26
CA CYS A 171 -4.77 19.89 16.92
C CYS A 171 -6.27 20.18 17.12
N GLN A 172 -6.61 20.98 18.13
CA GLN A 172 -8.00 21.42 18.34
C GLN A 172 -8.44 22.49 17.31
N ASP A 173 -7.49 23.31 16.83
CA ASP A 173 -7.74 24.35 15.83
C ASP A 173 -7.63 23.77 14.41
N PRO A 174 -8.71 23.82 13.60
CA PRO A 174 -8.72 23.31 12.24
C PRO A 174 -7.65 23.93 11.32
N LYS A 175 -7.36 25.20 11.47
CA LYS A 175 -6.35 25.91 10.69
C LYS A 175 -4.93 25.42 11.02
N ARG A 176 -4.66 25.22 12.30
CA ARG A 176 -3.41 24.61 12.76
C ARG A 176 -3.26 23.17 12.25
N CYS A 177 -4.34 22.37 12.24
CA CYS A 177 -4.33 21.02 11.65
C CYS A 177 -3.94 21.03 10.17
N LYS A 178 -4.51 21.93 9.37
CA LYS A 178 -4.18 22.07 7.94
C LYS A 178 -2.70 22.45 7.74
N LEU A 179 -2.19 23.39 8.54
CA LEU A 179 -0.78 23.76 8.49
C LEU A 179 0.14 22.58 8.83
N GLN A 180 -0.19 21.79 9.84
CA GLN A 180 0.59 20.60 10.18
C GLN A 180 0.48 19.54 9.08
N ALA A 181 -0.69 19.35 8.46
CA ALA A 181 -0.86 18.46 7.32
C ALA A 181 0.03 18.87 6.14
N ILE A 182 0.13 20.17 5.82
CA ILE A 182 1.03 20.68 4.79
C ILE A 182 2.50 20.37 5.12
N LYS A 183 2.90 20.54 6.40
CA LYS A 183 4.25 20.18 6.86
C LYS A 183 4.56 18.68 6.72
N LEU A 184 3.57 17.81 6.92
CA LEU A 184 3.73 16.39 6.64
C LEU A 184 3.86 16.13 5.13
N MET A 185 3.05 16.79 4.30
CA MET A 185 3.09 16.65 2.84
C MET A 185 4.44 17.11 2.26
N LYS A 186 5.08 18.12 2.85
CA LYS A 186 6.45 18.56 2.50
C LYS A 186 7.46 17.43 2.56
N ARG A 187 7.27 16.47 3.46
CA ARG A 187 8.15 15.29 3.59
C ARG A 187 7.64 14.12 2.76
N TRP A 188 6.33 14.01 2.61
CA TRP A 188 5.69 12.88 1.96
C TRP A 188 5.96 12.84 0.45
N PHE A 189 5.75 13.96 -0.26
CA PHE A 189 5.92 14.01 -1.71
C PHE A 189 7.34 13.64 -2.17
N PRO A 190 8.43 14.25 -1.65
CA PRO A 190 9.78 13.88 -2.07
C PRO A 190 10.11 12.44 -1.69
N THR A 191 9.67 11.95 -0.52
CA THR A 191 9.96 10.59 -0.09
C THR A 191 9.38 9.55 -1.07
N ILE A 192 8.13 9.71 -1.50
CA ILE A 192 7.51 8.81 -2.47
C ILE A 192 8.12 9.00 -3.85
N GLY A 193 8.34 10.25 -4.29
CA GLY A 193 8.95 10.58 -5.57
C GLY A 193 10.34 9.96 -5.72
N ASP A 194 11.18 10.03 -4.69
CA ASP A 194 12.53 9.47 -4.72
C ASP A 194 12.53 7.95 -4.83
N VAL A 195 11.66 7.25 -4.08
CA VAL A 195 11.50 5.80 -4.22
C VAL A 195 11.07 5.44 -5.64
N CYS A 196 10.12 6.18 -6.21
CA CYS A 196 9.67 5.97 -7.58
C CYS A 196 10.80 6.24 -8.60
N ARG A 197 11.57 7.31 -8.46
CA ARG A 197 12.73 7.62 -9.31
C ARG A 197 13.82 6.55 -9.22
N LEU A 198 14.06 6.01 -8.04
CA LEU A 198 15.01 4.90 -7.84
C LEU A 198 14.55 3.61 -8.52
N SER A 199 13.26 3.34 -8.56
CA SER A 199 12.69 2.14 -9.19
C SER A 199 12.76 2.15 -10.72
N LEU A 200 13.01 3.31 -11.35
CA LEU A 200 13.17 3.45 -12.80
C LEU A 200 14.61 3.29 -13.29
N LYS A 201 15.58 3.26 -12.38
CA LYS A 201 17.01 3.03 -12.69
C LYS A 201 17.31 1.55 -12.84
#